data_0ddf5313825ef335805a592c41beb0c7
#
_entry.id   0ddf5313825ef335805a592c41beb0c7
#
_cell.length_a   1.000
_cell.length_b   1.000
_cell.length_c   1.000
_cell.angle_alpha   90.00
_cell.angle_beta   90.00
_cell.angle_gamma   90.00
#
_symmetry.space_group_name_H-M   'P 1'
#
loop_
_entity.id
_entity.type
_entity.pdbx_description
1 polymer ?
#
loop_
_entity_poly.entity_id
_entity_poly.type
_entity_poly.pdbx_seq_one_letter_code
_entity_poly.pdbx_strand_id
1 'polypeptide(L)'
;MSSRMSFEAKEKTEVRLVFLGAAGVGKTALIQRFLKDTFEPKHRRTVEELHRKEFKVGGVKVTINIMDTSGSYSFPAMRKLSIQNSDAFALVYAVDDPESLEAVKSLRDEILEVKEDKYTPIVVIGNKIDRQEERQVTSEDVLSQLELDWNNSYLESSAKDNVNVLEAFRELLQQANLPSWLSPALSRRRETFPEEGNKRLNMNKTNSCLLS
;
A
#
# COMPACT_ATOMS: atom_id res chain seq x y z
N MET A 1 -44.87 4.08 21.89
CA MET A 1 -44.26 3.71 20.61
C MET A 1 -42.88 4.37 20.54
N SER A 2 -41.84 3.64 20.88
CA SER A 2 -40.48 4.14 20.91
C SER A 2 -39.83 3.86 19.53
N SER A 3 -39.62 4.90 18.74
CA SER A 3 -38.92 4.85 17.48
C SER A 3 -37.42 4.60 17.75
N ARG A 4 -36.96 3.37 17.54
CA ARG A 4 -35.53 3.09 17.47
C ARG A 4 -35.00 3.70 16.19
N MET A 5 -34.36 4.87 16.30
CA MET A 5 -33.47 5.36 15.26
C MET A 5 -32.26 4.43 15.22
N SER A 6 -32.24 3.51 14.27
CA SER A 6 -31.03 2.78 13.91
C SER A 6 -30.11 3.76 13.17
N PHE A 7 -29.07 4.25 13.85
CA PHE A 7 -27.95 4.86 13.17
C PHE A 7 -27.21 3.74 12.43
N GLU A 8 -27.52 3.55 11.16
CA GLU A 8 -26.64 2.82 10.26
C GLU A 8 -25.36 3.66 10.13
N ALA A 9 -24.32 3.26 10.85
CA ALA A 9 -22.99 3.81 10.64
C ALA A 9 -22.61 3.51 9.19
N LYS A 10 -22.50 4.53 8.35
CA LYS A 10 -22.10 4.40 6.96
C LYS A 10 -20.70 3.78 6.94
N GLU A 11 -20.60 2.53 6.48
CA GLU A 11 -19.32 1.83 6.43
C GLU A 11 -18.31 2.62 5.59
N LYS A 12 -17.07 2.68 6.08
CA LYS A 12 -15.96 3.36 5.40
C LYS A 12 -15.62 2.59 4.13
N THR A 13 -15.80 3.22 2.98
CA THR A 13 -15.53 2.63 1.66
C THR A 13 -14.47 3.39 0.87
N GLU A 14 -13.89 4.43 1.44
CA GLU A 14 -12.77 5.18 0.88
C GLU A 14 -11.66 5.28 1.91
N VAL A 15 -10.43 4.98 1.49
CA VAL A 15 -9.22 5.04 2.32
C VAL A 15 -8.13 5.81 1.58
N ARG A 16 -7.42 6.67 2.31
CA ARG A 16 -6.28 7.45 1.83
C ARG A 16 -5.01 6.99 2.53
N LEU A 17 -4.09 6.45 1.77
CA LEU A 17 -2.78 5.96 2.22
C LEU A 17 -1.68 6.90 1.74
N VAL A 18 -0.69 7.17 2.58
CA VAL A 18 0.53 7.91 2.20
C VAL A 18 1.75 7.03 2.43
N PHE A 19 2.62 6.96 1.43
CA PHE A 19 3.92 6.29 1.52
C PHE A 19 5.01 7.34 1.71
N LEU A 20 5.69 7.29 2.84
CA LEU A 20 6.75 8.21 3.24
C LEU A 20 8.07 7.43 3.49
N GLY A 21 9.20 8.10 3.37
CA GLY A 21 10.53 7.51 3.53
C GLY A 21 11.53 8.17 2.59
N ALA A 22 12.82 7.91 2.80
CA ALA A 22 13.91 8.47 2.01
C ALA A 22 13.80 8.16 0.49
N ALA A 23 14.61 8.84 -0.32
CA ALA A 23 14.69 8.54 -1.74
C ALA A 23 15.31 7.15 -1.97
N GLY A 24 14.81 6.41 -2.96
CA GLY A 24 15.40 5.12 -3.34
C GLY A 24 15.04 3.92 -2.45
N VAL A 25 14.27 4.08 -1.35
CA VAL A 25 13.86 2.96 -0.48
C VAL A 25 12.84 2.01 -1.11
N GLY A 26 12.20 2.42 -2.21
CA GLY A 26 11.29 1.56 -2.99
C GLY A 26 9.81 1.80 -2.75
N LYS A 27 9.37 2.98 -2.26
CA LYS A 27 7.95 3.35 -2.11
C LYS A 27 7.15 3.11 -3.38
N THR A 28 7.54 3.73 -4.48
CA THR A 28 6.95 3.55 -5.81
C THR A 28 6.93 2.09 -6.26
N ALA A 29 8.01 1.35 -5.99
CA ALA A 29 8.09 -0.07 -6.37
C ALA A 29 7.07 -0.93 -5.60
N LEU A 30 6.88 -0.69 -4.30
CA LEU A 30 5.84 -1.35 -3.49
C LEU A 30 4.45 -1.03 -4.01
N ILE A 31 4.18 0.24 -4.33
CA ILE A 31 2.90 0.68 -4.87
C ILE A 31 2.63 0.07 -6.25
N GLN A 32 3.60 0.08 -7.14
CA GLN A 32 3.45 -0.53 -8.47
C GLN A 32 3.28 -2.05 -8.39
N ARG A 33 4.02 -2.71 -7.50
CA ARG A 33 3.86 -4.14 -7.26
C ARG A 33 2.45 -4.46 -6.75
N PHE A 34 1.91 -3.67 -5.84
CA PHE A 34 0.54 -3.81 -5.36
C PHE A 34 -0.49 -3.55 -6.47
N LEU A 35 -0.37 -2.45 -7.20
CA LEU A 35 -1.39 -2.01 -8.16
C LEU A 35 -1.36 -2.78 -9.48
N LYS A 36 -0.16 -3.15 -9.99
CA LYS A 36 0.05 -3.67 -11.35
C LYS A 36 0.76 -5.01 -11.38
N ASP A 37 1.24 -5.51 -10.26
CA ASP A 37 2.09 -6.70 -10.14
C ASP A 37 3.40 -6.61 -10.95
N THR A 38 3.92 -5.40 -11.12
CA THR A 38 5.14 -5.11 -11.89
C THR A 38 6.25 -4.58 -10.99
N PHE A 39 7.50 -4.82 -11.40
CA PHE A 39 8.69 -4.24 -10.80
C PHE A 39 9.61 -3.73 -11.90
N GLU A 40 10.01 -2.45 -11.81
CA GLU A 40 10.98 -1.84 -12.71
C GLU A 40 12.34 -1.73 -12.01
N PRO A 41 13.38 -2.46 -12.47
CA PRO A 41 14.71 -2.41 -11.84
C PRO A 41 15.37 -1.04 -11.92
N LYS A 42 15.02 -0.26 -12.96
CA LYS A 42 15.64 1.04 -13.18
C LYS A 42 14.94 2.10 -12.34
N HIS A 43 15.64 2.59 -11.33
CA HIS A 43 15.13 3.70 -10.50
C HIS A 43 14.95 4.96 -11.34
N ARG A 44 13.73 5.52 -11.28
CA ARG A 44 13.42 6.87 -11.78
C ARG A 44 13.06 7.74 -10.57
N ARG A 45 13.53 8.99 -10.59
CA ARG A 45 13.14 9.95 -9.54
C ARG A 45 11.62 10.12 -9.59
N THR A 46 10.98 9.88 -8.46
CA THR A 46 9.52 10.02 -8.32
C THR A 46 9.16 11.50 -8.25
N VAL A 47 8.20 11.90 -9.06
CA VAL A 47 7.39 13.11 -8.83
C VAL A 47 6.18 12.64 -8.03
N GLU A 48 5.74 13.41 -7.04
CA GLU A 48 4.57 13.04 -6.23
C GLU A 48 3.38 12.68 -7.11
N GLU A 49 2.79 11.50 -6.87
CA GLU A 49 1.69 10.98 -7.68
C GLU A 49 0.59 10.40 -6.78
N LEU A 50 -0.66 10.74 -7.10
CA LEU A 50 -1.83 10.16 -6.46
C LEU A 50 -2.40 9.04 -7.32
N HIS A 51 -2.30 7.81 -6.84
CA HIS A 51 -2.91 6.63 -7.46
C HIS A 51 -4.28 6.38 -6.85
N ARG A 52 -5.32 6.36 -7.67
CA ARG A 52 -6.67 5.99 -7.27
C ARG A 52 -7.04 4.64 -7.86
N LYS A 53 -7.42 3.69 -7.01
CA LYS A 53 -7.86 2.36 -7.42
C LYS A 53 -9.21 2.02 -6.77
N GLU A 54 -10.11 1.47 -7.58
CA GLU A 54 -11.43 1.02 -7.14
C GLU A 54 -11.48 -0.50 -7.16
N PHE A 55 -12.01 -1.07 -6.09
CA PHE A 55 -12.21 -2.50 -5.92
C PHE A 55 -13.69 -2.78 -5.69
N LYS A 56 -14.20 -3.90 -6.22
CA LYS A 56 -15.54 -4.38 -5.93
C LYS A 56 -15.47 -5.60 -5.03
N VAL A 57 -16.06 -5.52 -3.85
CA VAL A 57 -16.02 -6.57 -2.83
C VAL A 57 -17.43 -6.83 -2.36
N GLY A 58 -17.94 -8.05 -2.55
CA GLY A 58 -19.27 -8.40 -2.08
C GLY A 58 -20.38 -7.43 -2.57
N GLY A 59 -20.19 -6.81 -3.76
CA GLY A 59 -21.12 -5.80 -4.28
C GLY A 59 -20.83 -4.36 -3.81
N VAL A 60 -19.96 -4.16 -2.84
CA VAL A 60 -19.56 -2.82 -2.33
C VAL A 60 -18.35 -2.31 -3.12
N LYS A 61 -18.38 -1.03 -3.48
CA LYS A 61 -17.28 -0.33 -4.13
C LYS A 61 -16.37 0.27 -3.07
N VAL A 62 -15.11 -0.16 -3.04
CA VAL A 62 -14.06 0.40 -2.17
C VAL A 62 -13.07 1.19 -3.00
N THR A 63 -12.79 2.42 -2.60
CA THR A 63 -11.80 3.29 -3.25
C THR A 63 -10.57 3.40 -2.37
N ILE A 64 -9.39 3.10 -2.93
CA ILE A 64 -8.11 3.32 -2.28
C ILE A 64 -7.36 4.41 -3.03
N ASN A 65 -7.02 5.47 -2.32
CA ASN A 65 -6.18 6.55 -2.81
C ASN A 65 -4.80 6.40 -2.17
N ILE A 66 -3.76 6.26 -2.98
CA ILE A 66 -2.38 6.07 -2.52
C ILE A 66 -1.56 7.26 -2.99
N MET A 67 -1.02 8.02 -2.04
CA MET A 67 -0.06 9.09 -2.33
C MET A 67 1.35 8.50 -2.35
N ASP A 68 1.96 8.46 -3.53
CA ASP A 68 3.37 8.13 -3.71
C ASP A 68 4.19 9.41 -3.58
N THR A 69 4.94 9.56 -2.49
CA THR A 69 5.70 10.78 -2.24
C THR A 69 7.12 10.70 -2.76
N SER A 70 7.64 11.84 -3.21
CA SER A 70 9.07 11.98 -3.47
C SER A 70 9.87 11.89 -2.16
N GLY A 71 10.92 11.06 -2.12
CA GLY A 71 11.84 11.00 -0.97
C GLY A 71 12.72 12.26 -0.79
N SER A 72 12.62 13.24 -1.67
CA SER A 72 13.48 14.44 -1.65
C SER A 72 12.91 15.61 -0.82
N TYR A 73 11.83 15.41 -0.07
CA TYR A 73 11.25 16.38 0.91
C TYR A 73 11.17 17.85 0.45
N SER A 74 11.03 18.10 -0.85
CA SER A 74 11.16 19.44 -1.43
C SER A 74 10.11 20.45 -0.96
N PHE A 75 8.97 19.97 -0.40
CA PHE A 75 7.84 20.84 -0.03
C PHE A 75 7.20 20.42 1.31
N PRO A 76 7.72 20.90 2.46
CA PRO A 76 7.17 20.56 3.79
C PRO A 76 5.68 20.83 3.95
N ALA A 77 5.19 21.95 3.39
CA ALA A 77 3.78 22.31 3.47
C ALA A 77 2.86 21.31 2.77
N MET A 78 3.27 20.79 1.60
CA MET A 78 2.52 19.77 0.87
C MET A 78 2.54 18.44 1.62
N ARG A 79 3.69 18.07 2.21
CA ARG A 79 3.77 16.86 3.04
C ARG A 79 2.85 16.96 4.25
N LYS A 80 2.84 18.09 4.96
CA LYS A 80 1.94 18.33 6.07
C LYS A 80 0.47 18.18 5.66
N LEU A 81 0.08 18.75 4.51
CA LEU A 81 -1.27 18.62 3.97
C LEU A 81 -1.61 17.16 3.62
N SER A 82 -0.68 16.42 3.04
CA SER A 82 -0.86 14.99 2.74
C SER A 82 -1.04 14.17 4.02
N ILE A 83 -0.28 14.48 5.08
CA ILE A 83 -0.44 13.85 6.40
C ILE A 83 -1.82 14.18 6.97
N GLN A 84 -2.24 15.43 6.99
CA GLN A 84 -3.54 15.85 7.53
C GLN A 84 -4.71 15.10 6.88
N ASN A 85 -4.65 14.90 5.56
CA ASN A 85 -5.76 14.35 4.77
C ASN A 85 -5.73 12.83 4.61
N SER A 86 -4.84 12.12 5.30
CA SER A 86 -4.68 10.67 5.13
C SER A 86 -5.14 9.87 6.33
N ASP A 87 -5.52 8.62 6.08
CA ASP A 87 -6.09 7.71 7.07
C ASP A 87 -5.04 6.77 7.66
N ALA A 88 -4.02 6.39 6.88
CA ALA A 88 -2.91 5.55 7.35
C ALA A 88 -1.62 5.83 6.57
N PHE A 89 -0.49 5.47 7.19
CA PHE A 89 0.84 5.83 6.75
C PHE A 89 1.73 4.60 6.62
N ALA A 90 2.38 4.44 5.47
CA ALA A 90 3.49 3.51 5.28
C ALA A 90 4.81 4.29 5.43
N LEU A 91 5.58 3.96 6.45
CA LEU A 91 6.93 4.47 6.65
C LEU A 91 7.93 3.45 6.11
N VAL A 92 8.56 3.76 4.98
CA VAL A 92 9.41 2.82 4.26
C VAL A 92 10.87 3.18 4.42
N TYR A 93 11.67 2.22 4.87
CA TYR A 93 13.13 2.28 4.81
C TYR A 93 13.68 1.12 3.98
N ALA A 94 14.97 1.15 3.64
CA ALA A 94 15.64 0.05 2.96
C ALA A 94 16.60 -0.65 3.91
N VAL A 95 16.59 -1.98 3.94
CA VAL A 95 17.44 -2.77 4.86
C VAL A 95 18.95 -2.62 4.57
N ASP A 96 19.30 -2.12 3.38
CA ASP A 96 20.66 -1.80 2.94
C ASP A 96 21.09 -0.35 3.24
N ASP A 97 20.23 0.45 3.91
CA ASP A 97 20.45 1.89 4.12
C ASP A 97 20.01 2.35 5.53
N PRO A 98 20.92 2.40 6.51
CA PRO A 98 20.60 2.82 7.88
C PRO A 98 20.10 4.26 7.97
N GLU A 99 20.57 5.17 7.11
CA GLU A 99 20.11 6.57 7.10
C GLU A 99 18.63 6.67 6.77
N SER A 100 18.14 5.73 5.94
CA SER A 100 16.72 5.67 5.61
C SER A 100 15.84 5.27 6.80
N LEU A 101 16.37 4.53 7.78
CA LEU A 101 15.67 4.24 9.03
C LEU A 101 15.61 5.46 9.93
N GLU A 102 16.68 6.25 10.03
CA GLU A 102 16.67 7.51 10.79
C GLU A 102 15.64 8.50 10.18
N ALA A 103 15.53 8.54 8.86
CA ALA A 103 14.50 9.34 8.21
C ALA A 103 13.06 8.89 8.59
N VAL A 104 12.84 7.59 8.77
CA VAL A 104 11.54 7.04 9.23
C VAL A 104 11.19 7.54 10.63
N LYS A 105 12.16 7.59 11.55
CA LYS A 105 11.96 8.12 12.91
C LYS A 105 11.45 9.57 12.88
N SER A 106 12.16 10.43 12.15
CA SER A 106 11.77 11.83 12.01
C SER A 106 10.38 12.02 11.36
N LEU A 107 10.07 11.19 10.36
CA LEU A 107 8.76 11.23 9.69
C LEU A 107 7.62 10.78 10.59
N ARG A 108 7.87 9.76 11.43
CA ARG A 108 6.88 9.31 12.40
C ARG A 108 6.53 10.43 13.38
N ASP A 109 7.53 11.10 13.91
CA ASP A 109 7.31 12.21 14.86
C ASP A 109 6.53 13.35 14.20
N GLU A 110 6.85 13.68 12.95
CA GLU A 110 6.09 14.67 12.17
C GLU A 110 4.61 14.24 11.96
N ILE A 111 4.36 12.96 11.67
CA ILE A 111 2.99 12.44 11.53
C ILE A 111 2.22 12.59 12.82
N LEU A 112 2.79 12.18 13.96
CA LEU A 112 2.12 12.25 15.26
C LEU A 112 1.86 13.69 15.69
N GLU A 113 2.80 14.60 15.41
CA GLU A 113 2.60 16.05 15.65
C GLU A 113 1.45 16.61 14.81
N VAL A 114 1.41 16.29 13.51
CA VAL A 114 0.39 16.81 12.59
C VAL A 114 -0.99 16.21 12.86
N LYS A 115 -1.06 14.94 13.26
CA LYS A 115 -2.30 14.22 13.56
C LYS A 115 -2.82 14.48 14.97
N GLU A 116 -1.95 14.90 15.89
CA GLU A 116 -2.26 15.10 17.31
C GLU A 116 -2.87 13.84 17.97
N ASP A 117 -2.57 12.67 17.39
CA ASP A 117 -3.10 11.37 17.82
C ASP A 117 -2.01 10.31 17.84
N LYS A 118 -1.68 9.82 19.04
CA LYS A 118 -0.69 8.75 19.24
C LYS A 118 -1.11 7.37 18.67
N TYR A 119 -2.39 7.21 18.37
CA TYR A 119 -2.94 5.98 17.76
C TYR A 119 -3.07 6.09 16.25
N THR A 120 -2.48 7.13 15.65
CA THR A 120 -2.44 7.27 14.19
C THR A 120 -1.94 5.98 13.53
N PRO A 121 -2.69 5.43 12.55
CA PRO A 121 -2.32 4.21 11.85
C PRO A 121 -1.00 4.35 11.08
N ILE A 122 0.06 3.70 11.57
CA ILE A 122 1.39 3.70 10.95
C ILE A 122 1.89 2.27 10.83
N VAL A 123 2.33 1.89 9.64
CA VAL A 123 3.02 0.63 9.37
C VAL A 123 4.45 0.93 8.92
N VAL A 124 5.42 0.41 9.63
CA VAL A 124 6.84 0.51 9.27
C VAL A 124 7.22 -0.66 8.37
N ILE A 125 7.84 -0.36 7.23
CA ILE A 125 8.15 -1.35 6.20
C ILE A 125 9.66 -1.33 5.91
N GLY A 126 10.37 -2.40 6.28
CA GLY A 126 11.75 -2.65 5.87
C GLY A 126 11.79 -3.30 4.49
N ASN A 127 12.05 -2.52 3.45
CA ASN A 127 12.03 -3.01 2.08
C ASN A 127 13.42 -3.44 1.60
N LYS A 128 13.46 -4.18 0.48
CA LYS A 128 14.64 -4.71 -0.21
C LYS A 128 15.32 -5.87 0.53
N ILE A 129 14.57 -6.73 1.20
CA ILE A 129 15.14 -7.93 1.84
C ILE A 129 15.77 -8.91 0.85
N ASP A 130 15.55 -8.73 -0.45
CA ASP A 130 16.26 -9.43 -1.53
C ASP A 130 17.76 -9.09 -1.58
N ARG A 131 18.21 -8.02 -0.89
CA ARG A 131 19.61 -7.60 -0.77
C ARG A 131 20.24 -8.04 0.55
N GLN A 132 20.06 -9.31 0.89
CA GLN A 132 20.51 -9.83 2.18
C GLN A 132 22.02 -9.68 2.40
N GLU A 133 22.82 -9.77 1.35
CA GLU A 133 24.29 -9.60 1.43
C GLU A 133 24.71 -8.15 1.69
N GLU A 134 23.86 -7.19 1.34
CA GLU A 134 24.08 -5.74 1.55
C GLU A 134 23.39 -5.22 2.82
N ARG A 135 22.70 -6.08 3.57
CA ARG A 135 21.92 -5.70 4.75
C ARG A 135 22.78 -5.02 5.80
N GLN A 136 22.36 -3.87 6.26
CA GLN A 136 22.96 -3.08 7.33
C GLN A 136 22.02 -2.83 8.51
N VAL A 137 20.72 -3.04 8.32
CA VAL A 137 19.70 -2.89 9.36
C VAL A 137 19.09 -4.24 9.64
N THR A 138 19.21 -4.73 10.89
CA THR A 138 18.60 -6.00 11.29
C THR A 138 17.16 -5.79 11.76
N SER A 139 16.34 -6.84 11.64
CA SER A 139 14.95 -6.79 12.15
C SER A 139 14.91 -6.65 13.66
N GLU A 140 15.87 -7.22 14.37
CA GLU A 140 15.99 -7.15 15.83
C GLU A 140 16.22 -5.73 16.31
N ASP A 141 17.09 -4.96 15.63
CA ASP A 141 17.36 -3.55 15.97
C ASP A 141 16.09 -2.69 15.81
N VAL A 142 15.32 -2.95 14.75
CA VAL A 142 14.07 -2.21 14.50
C VAL A 142 12.99 -2.62 15.49
N LEU A 143 12.79 -3.92 15.72
CA LEU A 143 11.77 -4.43 16.66
C LEU A 143 12.02 -3.93 18.08
N SER A 144 13.25 -3.93 18.56
CA SER A 144 13.58 -3.41 19.90
C SER A 144 13.18 -1.95 20.05
N GLN A 145 13.36 -1.13 19.03
CA GLN A 145 12.90 0.26 19.01
C GLN A 145 11.38 0.40 18.97
N LEU A 146 10.73 -0.41 18.12
CA LEU A 146 9.27 -0.38 17.93
C LEU A 146 8.52 -0.83 19.18
N GLU A 147 8.97 -1.90 19.84
CA GLU A 147 8.34 -2.45 21.03
C GLU A 147 8.47 -1.52 22.25
N LEU A 148 9.62 -0.83 22.40
CA LEU A 148 9.86 0.05 23.53
C LEU A 148 9.15 1.40 23.42
N ASP A 149 9.07 1.97 22.19
CA ASP A 149 8.73 3.38 22.04
C ASP A 149 7.50 3.63 21.13
N TRP A 150 7.18 2.77 20.17
CA TRP A 150 6.31 3.17 19.08
C TRP A 150 4.94 2.49 19.04
N ASN A 151 4.81 1.27 19.47
CA ASN A 151 3.56 0.49 19.34
C ASN A 151 2.97 0.53 17.92
N ASN A 152 3.82 0.51 16.88
CA ASN A 152 3.43 0.49 15.48
C ASN A 152 3.67 -0.89 14.87
N SER A 153 2.87 -1.26 13.87
CA SER A 153 3.09 -2.49 13.11
C SER A 153 4.35 -2.42 12.28
N TYR A 154 5.07 -3.53 12.22
CA TYR A 154 6.30 -3.69 11.44
C TYR A 154 6.24 -4.94 10.57
N LEU A 155 6.78 -4.82 9.38
CA LEU A 155 7.03 -5.95 8.50
C LEU A 155 8.21 -5.69 7.56
N GLU A 156 8.86 -6.76 7.14
CA GLU A 156 9.88 -6.72 6.09
C GLU A 156 9.31 -7.15 4.74
N SER A 157 9.81 -6.55 3.65
CA SER A 157 9.27 -6.77 2.31
C SER A 157 10.35 -6.75 1.23
N SER A 158 10.03 -7.36 0.07
CA SER A 158 10.74 -7.15 -1.18
C SER A 158 9.74 -6.80 -2.28
N ALA A 159 9.80 -5.57 -2.78
CA ALA A 159 9.04 -5.20 -3.96
C ALA A 159 9.53 -5.95 -5.21
N LYS A 160 10.81 -6.30 -5.28
CA LYS A 160 11.41 -7.07 -6.37
C LYS A 160 10.87 -8.48 -6.41
N ASP A 161 10.94 -9.21 -5.31
CA ASP A 161 10.54 -10.62 -5.23
C ASP A 161 9.08 -10.81 -4.84
N ASN A 162 8.33 -9.70 -4.68
CA ASN A 162 6.92 -9.69 -4.27
C ASN A 162 6.67 -10.35 -2.90
N VAL A 163 7.61 -10.20 -1.97
CA VAL A 163 7.49 -10.73 -0.61
C VAL A 163 6.79 -9.71 0.27
N ASN A 164 5.74 -10.12 0.99
CA ASN A 164 4.96 -9.34 1.96
C ASN A 164 4.36 -8.01 1.43
N VAL A 165 4.37 -7.77 0.11
CA VAL A 165 3.78 -6.54 -0.45
C VAL A 165 2.28 -6.47 -0.17
N LEU A 166 1.55 -7.56 -0.46
CA LEU A 166 0.11 -7.62 -0.21
C LEU A 166 -0.21 -7.52 1.30
N GLU A 167 0.64 -8.11 2.14
CA GLU A 167 0.49 -8.07 3.59
C GLU A 167 0.62 -6.65 4.14
N ALA A 168 1.60 -5.88 3.64
CA ALA A 168 1.77 -4.47 4.00
C ALA A 168 0.51 -3.64 3.72
N PHE A 169 -0.10 -3.84 2.55
CA PHE A 169 -1.34 -3.14 2.20
C PHE A 169 -2.54 -3.65 3.01
N ARG A 170 -2.60 -4.94 3.33
CA ARG A 170 -3.65 -5.49 4.21
C ARG A 170 -3.59 -4.85 5.58
N GLU A 171 -2.40 -4.76 6.16
CA GLU A 171 -2.17 -4.17 7.47
C GLU A 171 -2.55 -2.68 7.48
N LEU A 172 -2.10 -1.91 6.49
CA LEU A 172 -2.46 -0.49 6.34
C LEU A 172 -3.97 -0.26 6.28
N LEU A 173 -4.67 -1.08 5.50
CA LEU A 173 -6.12 -0.94 5.33
C LEU A 173 -6.90 -1.37 6.57
N GLN A 174 -6.42 -2.39 7.27
CA GLN A 174 -7.01 -2.82 8.53
C GLN A 174 -6.87 -1.73 9.60
N GLN A 175 -5.70 -1.13 9.75
CA GLN A 175 -5.46 -0.03 10.67
C GLN A 175 -6.23 1.24 10.29
N ALA A 176 -6.43 1.49 9.00
CA ALA A 176 -7.25 2.59 8.50
C ALA A 176 -8.76 2.40 8.76
N ASN A 177 -9.15 1.40 9.53
CA ASN A 177 -10.54 1.05 9.85
C ASN A 177 -11.40 0.71 8.61
N LEU A 178 -10.79 0.17 7.57
CA LEU A 178 -11.57 -0.49 6.53
C LEU A 178 -12.18 -1.77 7.13
N PRO A 179 -13.49 -2.01 7.00
CA PRO A 179 -14.11 -3.23 7.53
C PRO A 179 -13.36 -4.48 7.11
N SER A 180 -13.09 -5.38 8.05
CA SER A 180 -12.25 -6.57 7.84
C SER A 180 -12.75 -7.47 6.71
N TRP A 181 -14.08 -7.54 6.51
CA TRP A 181 -14.69 -8.30 5.43
C TRP A 181 -14.45 -7.68 4.03
N LEU A 182 -14.08 -6.38 3.95
CA LEU A 182 -13.65 -5.72 2.70
C LEU A 182 -12.16 -5.94 2.41
N SER A 183 -11.36 -6.31 3.41
CA SER A 183 -9.94 -6.58 3.28
C SER A 183 -9.60 -7.78 2.36
N PRO A 184 -10.37 -8.89 2.32
CA PRO A 184 -10.13 -9.98 1.37
C PRO A 184 -10.09 -9.58 -0.09
N ALA A 185 -10.70 -8.44 -0.45
CA ALA A 185 -10.63 -7.90 -1.81
C ALA A 185 -9.21 -7.66 -2.29
N LEU A 186 -8.32 -7.37 -1.38
CA LEU A 186 -6.92 -7.13 -1.69
C LEU A 186 -6.17 -8.42 -1.99
N SER A 187 -6.60 -9.54 -1.42
CA SER A 187 -6.04 -10.86 -1.73
C SER A 187 -6.50 -11.37 -3.10
N ARG A 188 -7.56 -10.80 -3.67
CA ARG A 188 -8.15 -11.17 -4.95
C ARG A 188 -7.84 -10.18 -6.06
N ARG A 189 -6.57 -9.81 -6.24
CA ARG A 189 -6.13 -8.96 -7.37
C ARG A 189 -6.70 -9.39 -8.72
N ARG A 190 -6.92 -10.70 -8.91
CA ARG A 190 -7.40 -11.29 -10.16
C ARG A 190 -8.85 -10.90 -10.51
N GLU A 191 -9.65 -10.50 -9.53
CA GLU A 191 -11.06 -10.12 -9.76
C GLU A 191 -11.21 -8.66 -10.23
N THR A 192 -10.16 -7.83 -10.10
CA THR A 192 -10.19 -6.40 -10.44
C THR A 192 -9.56 -6.06 -11.78
N PHE A 193 -8.82 -6.99 -12.40
CA PHE A 193 -8.41 -6.84 -13.78
C PHE A 193 -9.51 -7.42 -14.66
N PRO A 194 -10.08 -6.65 -15.62
CA PRO A 194 -10.89 -7.28 -16.66
C PRO A 194 -9.99 -8.31 -17.34
N GLU A 195 -10.41 -9.57 -17.36
CA GLU A 195 -9.83 -10.52 -18.29
C GLU A 195 -9.90 -9.85 -19.66
N GLU A 196 -8.75 -9.59 -20.27
CA GLU A 196 -8.69 -9.27 -21.69
C GLU A 196 -9.41 -10.42 -22.37
N GLY A 197 -10.59 -10.09 -22.89
CA GLY A 197 -11.51 -11.07 -23.43
C GLY A 197 -10.78 -11.92 -24.47
N ASN A 198 -10.56 -13.16 -24.11
CA ASN A 198 -10.20 -14.19 -25.04
C ASN A 198 -11.39 -14.33 -26.00
N LYS A 199 -11.42 -13.49 -27.03
CA LYS A 199 -12.29 -13.67 -28.19
C LYS A 199 -11.92 -15.00 -28.80
N ARG A 200 -12.53 -16.07 -28.29
CA ARG A 200 -12.62 -17.32 -29.02
C ARG A 200 -13.31 -16.99 -30.33
N LEU A 201 -12.52 -16.89 -31.38
CA LEU A 201 -13.00 -16.98 -32.75
C LEU A 201 -13.74 -18.32 -32.86
N ASN A 202 -15.07 -18.26 -32.81
CA ASN A 202 -15.92 -19.36 -33.24
C ASN A 202 -15.64 -19.58 -34.72
N MET A 203 -14.75 -20.50 -35.06
CA MET A 203 -14.65 -21.05 -36.36
C MET A 203 -15.89 -21.95 -36.54
N ASN A 204 -16.89 -21.39 -37.19
CA ASN A 204 -18.02 -22.16 -37.75
C ASN A 204 -17.43 -23.21 -38.68
N LYS A 205 -17.51 -24.49 -38.27
CA LYS A 205 -17.37 -25.63 -39.16
C LYS A 205 -18.56 -25.63 -40.09
N THR A 206 -18.42 -25.10 -41.28
CA THR A 206 -19.33 -25.39 -42.38
C THR A 206 -18.98 -26.79 -42.88
N ASN A 207 -19.86 -27.74 -42.55
CA ASN A 207 -19.94 -28.99 -43.26
C ASN A 207 -20.39 -28.70 -44.68
N SER A 208 -19.56 -29.01 -45.66
CA SER A 208 -20.07 -29.30 -46.99
C SER A 208 -19.54 -30.68 -47.39
N CYS A 209 -20.43 -31.67 -47.22
CA CYS A 209 -20.45 -32.88 -48.04
C CYS A 209 -20.98 -32.50 -49.42
N LEU A 210 -20.36 -33.01 -50.49
CA LEU A 210 -21.00 -33.50 -51.71
C LEU A 210 -19.89 -33.89 -52.69
N LEU A 211 -19.71 -35.21 -52.89
CA LEU A 211 -20.06 -35.99 -54.06
C LEU A 211 -19.35 -35.56 -55.38
N SER A 212 -18.40 -36.32 -55.83
CA SER A 212 -18.40 -37.13 -57.05
C SER A 212 -17.08 -37.89 -57.17
#